data_27ae72f280c628726d86dcf174721387
#
_entry.id   27ae72f280c628726d86dcf174721387
#
_cell.length_a   1.000
_cell.length_b   1.000
_cell.length_c   1.000
_cell.angle_alpha   90.00
_cell.angle_beta   90.00
_cell.angle_gamma   90.00
#
_symmetry.space_group_name_H-M   'P 1'
#
loop_
_entity.id
_entity.type
_entity.pdbx_description
1 polymer ?
#
loop_
_entity_poly.entity_id
_entity_poly.type
_entity_poly.pdbx_seq_one_letter_code
_entity_poly.pdbx_strand_id
1 'polypeptide(L)'
;MKLEKARIDNMDVLLVDGVPQSASGIPEGGYWKHMVPDNFIGKDVLILGIGGGTIARLLLAKYPKLNILGIDNNPTLIMAATNSLNLGEIKMDIKIEDGFEYVKKCKKKFDLIIVDIWNGYWFPFKVLTPDFIKDCKRILNKDGQVYINTPSLDYLAKEALTGLNALRD
;
A
#
# COMPACT_ATOMS: atom_id res chain seq x y z
N MET A 1 -15.20 -8.42 7.58
CA MET A 1 -13.73 -8.44 7.64
C MET A 1 -13.31 -9.26 8.87
N LYS A 2 -12.67 -10.41 8.65
CA LYS A 2 -12.12 -11.29 9.68
C LYS A 2 -10.61 -11.08 9.74
N LEU A 3 -10.08 -10.70 10.90
CA LEU A 3 -8.64 -10.56 11.11
C LEU A 3 -8.12 -11.82 11.82
N GLU A 4 -7.06 -12.41 11.27
CA GLU A 4 -6.42 -13.59 11.81
C GLU A 4 -4.90 -13.41 11.82
N LYS A 5 -4.26 -13.97 12.84
CA LYS A 5 -2.80 -14.07 12.90
C LYS A 5 -2.37 -15.49 12.54
N ALA A 6 -1.44 -15.61 11.62
CA ALA A 6 -0.79 -16.87 11.29
C ALA A 6 0.72 -16.74 11.47
N ARG A 7 1.43 -17.88 11.50
CA ARG A 7 2.90 -17.92 11.46
C ARG A 7 3.34 -18.62 10.19
N ILE A 8 4.05 -17.90 9.33
CA ILE A 8 4.53 -18.39 8.03
C ILE A 8 6.03 -18.01 7.94
N ASP A 9 6.88 -18.98 7.61
CA ASP A 9 8.33 -18.80 7.46
C ASP A 9 8.97 -18.05 8.64
N ASN A 10 8.61 -18.45 9.88
CA ASN A 10 9.03 -17.84 11.13
C ASN A 10 8.64 -16.36 11.33
N MET A 11 7.74 -15.83 10.52
CA MET A 11 7.18 -14.49 10.66
C MET A 11 5.72 -14.56 11.12
N ASP A 12 5.32 -13.61 11.95
CA ASP A 12 3.92 -13.36 12.22
C ASP A 12 3.30 -12.69 10.99
N VAL A 13 2.19 -13.21 10.51
CA VAL A 13 1.48 -12.72 9.33
C VAL A 13 0.05 -12.35 9.74
N LEU A 14 -0.39 -11.18 9.34
CA LEU A 14 -1.76 -10.74 9.51
C LEU A 14 -2.56 -11.06 8.25
N LEU A 15 -3.64 -11.81 8.43
CA LEU A 15 -4.57 -12.19 7.38
C LEU A 15 -5.85 -11.35 7.51
N VAL A 16 -6.37 -10.91 6.37
CA VAL A 16 -7.71 -10.32 6.25
C VAL A 16 -8.55 -11.23 5.37
N ASP A 17 -9.60 -11.78 5.92
CA ASP A 17 -10.48 -12.75 5.24
C ASP A 17 -9.69 -13.91 4.59
N GLY A 18 -8.65 -14.37 5.29
CA GLY A 18 -7.77 -15.46 4.84
C GLY A 18 -6.64 -15.03 3.88
N VAL A 19 -6.56 -13.76 3.49
CA VAL A 19 -5.52 -13.22 2.60
C VAL A 19 -4.38 -12.61 3.40
N PRO A 20 -3.11 -12.99 3.16
CA PRO A 20 -1.97 -12.32 3.75
C PRO A 20 -1.92 -10.83 3.37
N GLN A 21 -2.00 -9.97 4.37
CA GLN A 21 -1.93 -8.51 4.18
C GLN A 21 -0.60 -7.91 4.62
N SER A 22 0.04 -8.52 5.62
CA SER A 22 1.28 -7.98 6.17
C SER A 22 2.02 -9.02 6.99
N ALA A 23 3.34 -8.84 7.09
CA ALA A 23 4.24 -9.69 7.86
C ALA A 23 5.10 -8.88 8.84
N SER A 24 5.50 -9.49 9.96
CA SER A 24 6.36 -8.87 10.99
C SER A 24 7.84 -8.75 10.57
N GLY A 25 8.24 -9.45 9.52
CA GLY A 25 9.60 -9.49 9.00
C GLY A 25 9.70 -9.03 7.55
N ILE A 26 10.78 -9.45 6.90
CA ILE A 26 11.04 -9.22 5.47
C ILE A 26 10.76 -10.54 4.74
N PRO A 27 9.60 -10.70 4.08
CA PRO A 27 9.29 -11.90 3.34
C PRO A 27 10.21 -12.07 2.13
N GLU A 28 10.74 -13.26 1.91
CA GLU A 28 11.54 -13.57 0.72
C GLU A 28 10.69 -13.57 -0.56
N GLY A 29 9.41 -13.92 -0.42
CA GLY A 29 8.43 -13.97 -1.49
C GLY A 29 7.42 -12.81 -1.43
N GLY A 30 6.46 -12.85 -2.37
CA GLY A 30 5.36 -11.90 -2.43
C GLY A 30 5.67 -10.63 -3.22
N TYR A 31 4.62 -9.86 -3.46
CA TYR A 31 4.68 -8.65 -4.29
C TYR A 31 5.40 -7.48 -3.60
N TRP A 32 5.46 -7.45 -2.27
CA TRP A 32 5.97 -6.30 -1.49
C TRP A 32 7.37 -5.86 -1.89
N LYS A 33 8.26 -6.82 -2.24
CA LYS A 33 9.62 -6.49 -2.69
C LYS A 33 9.65 -5.70 -3.99
N HIS A 34 8.65 -5.90 -4.86
CA HIS A 34 8.54 -5.19 -6.13
C HIS A 34 8.01 -3.75 -5.95
N MET A 35 7.49 -3.42 -4.76
CA MET A 35 7.08 -2.07 -4.40
C MET A 35 8.24 -1.22 -3.86
N VAL A 36 9.43 -1.79 -3.73
CA VAL A 36 10.63 -1.10 -3.27
C VAL A 36 11.56 -0.84 -4.45
N PRO A 37 11.84 0.43 -4.81
CA PRO A 37 12.73 0.77 -5.92
C PRO A 37 14.14 0.19 -5.73
N ASP A 38 14.79 -0.20 -6.82
CA ASP A 38 16.18 -0.65 -6.78
C ASP A 38 17.16 0.50 -6.56
N ASN A 39 16.90 1.62 -7.22
CA ASN A 39 17.68 2.84 -7.10
C ASN A 39 16.74 3.99 -6.74
N PHE A 40 16.82 4.45 -5.50
CA PHE A 40 16.00 5.55 -5.01
C PHE A 40 16.87 6.63 -4.38
N ILE A 41 16.71 7.83 -4.86
CA ILE A 41 17.35 9.04 -4.34
C ILE A 41 16.25 9.97 -3.85
N GLY A 42 16.04 10.00 -2.54
CA GLY A 42 15.00 10.80 -1.92
C GLY A 42 14.90 10.51 -0.43
N LYS A 43 13.97 11.19 0.23
CA LYS A 43 13.73 11.04 1.68
C LYS A 43 12.28 10.90 2.05
N ASP A 44 11.40 11.64 1.40
CA ASP A 44 9.99 11.72 1.77
C ASP A 44 9.17 10.71 0.99
N VAL A 45 8.60 9.75 1.71
CA VAL A 45 7.83 8.64 1.15
C VAL A 45 6.40 8.69 1.68
N LEU A 46 5.43 8.55 0.78
CA LEU A 46 4.02 8.35 1.09
C LEU A 46 3.63 6.90 0.74
N ILE A 47 3.02 6.20 1.67
CA ILE A 47 2.44 4.87 1.43
C ILE A 47 0.93 4.97 1.67
N LEU A 48 0.15 4.71 0.63
CA LEU A 48 -1.31 4.63 0.67
C LEU A 48 -1.71 3.15 0.78
N GLY A 49 -2.35 2.77 1.89
CA GLY A 49 -2.57 1.38 2.27
C GLY A 49 -1.36 0.83 3.02
N ILE A 50 -1.11 1.33 4.23
CA ILE A 50 0.06 0.90 5.01
C ILE A 50 -0.08 -0.52 5.56
N GLY A 51 -1.33 -0.97 5.84
CA GLY A 51 -1.60 -2.26 6.45
C GLY A 51 -0.76 -2.49 7.72
N GLY A 52 -0.04 -3.60 7.78
CA GLY A 52 0.88 -3.92 8.89
C GLY A 52 2.32 -3.44 8.68
N GLY A 53 2.59 -2.61 7.66
CA GLY A 53 3.87 -1.94 7.49
C GLY A 53 4.96 -2.76 6.79
N THR A 54 4.62 -3.85 6.10
CA THR A 54 5.61 -4.69 5.42
C THR A 54 6.46 -3.91 4.41
N ILE A 55 5.83 -3.08 3.57
CA ILE A 55 6.54 -2.24 2.59
C ILE A 55 7.43 -1.21 3.30
N ALA A 56 6.96 -0.60 4.39
CA ALA A 56 7.76 0.34 5.17
C ALA A 56 9.00 -0.32 5.78
N ARG A 57 8.88 -1.57 6.29
CA ARG A 57 10.03 -2.35 6.79
C ARG A 57 11.06 -2.60 5.68
N LEU A 58 10.61 -3.04 4.51
CA LEU A 58 11.47 -3.29 3.35
C LEU A 58 12.19 -2.02 2.90
N LEU A 59 11.46 -0.89 2.83
CA LEU A 59 12.04 0.41 2.50
C LEU A 59 13.11 0.83 3.50
N LEU A 60 12.84 0.76 4.80
CA LEU A 60 13.78 1.16 5.84
C LEU A 60 14.99 0.22 5.96
N ALA A 61 14.82 -1.07 5.66
CA ALA A 61 15.93 -2.02 5.58
C ALA A 61 16.90 -1.64 4.45
N LYS A 62 16.38 -1.19 3.31
CA LYS A 62 17.20 -0.78 2.15
C LYS A 62 17.67 0.67 2.24
N TYR A 63 16.82 1.56 2.77
CA TYR A 63 17.01 3.02 2.84
C TYR A 63 16.71 3.53 4.26
N PRO A 64 17.61 3.41 5.22
CA PRO A 64 17.32 3.63 6.65
C PRO A 64 17.05 5.09 7.06
N LYS A 65 17.23 6.05 6.14
CA LYS A 65 17.08 7.49 6.42
C LYS A 65 15.81 8.11 5.84
N LEU A 66 14.82 7.27 5.49
CA LEU A 66 13.55 7.75 4.94
C LEU A 66 12.64 8.39 6.00
N ASN A 67 11.87 9.38 5.57
CA ASN A 67 10.73 9.94 6.27
C ASN A 67 9.48 9.31 5.66
N ILE A 68 8.89 8.33 6.31
CA ILE A 68 7.73 7.61 5.78
C ILE A 68 6.46 8.15 6.43
N LEU A 69 5.45 8.46 5.62
CA LEU A 69 4.08 8.70 6.04
C LEU A 69 3.20 7.59 5.47
N GLY A 70 2.59 6.80 6.35
CA GLY A 70 1.61 5.77 6.01
C GLY A 70 0.19 6.32 6.18
N ILE A 71 -0.68 6.03 5.22
CA ILE A 71 -2.12 6.32 5.26
C ILE A 71 -2.87 5.01 5.18
N ASP A 72 -3.83 4.81 6.07
CA ASP A 72 -4.74 3.67 6.03
C ASP A 72 -6.09 4.08 6.59
N ASN A 73 -7.17 3.61 5.99
CA ASN A 73 -8.52 3.94 6.45
C ASN A 73 -9.10 2.95 7.48
N ASN A 74 -8.33 1.92 7.83
CA ASN A 74 -8.79 0.84 8.71
C ASN A 74 -8.10 0.87 10.08
N PRO A 75 -8.70 1.55 11.09
CA PRO A 75 -8.11 1.65 12.43
C PRO A 75 -7.99 0.28 13.12
N THR A 76 -8.90 -0.65 12.84
CA THR A 76 -8.87 -2.00 13.42
C THR A 76 -7.67 -2.80 12.89
N LEU A 77 -7.36 -2.68 11.60
CA LEU A 77 -6.18 -3.29 10.99
C LEU A 77 -4.89 -2.72 11.59
N ILE A 78 -4.79 -1.40 11.70
CA ILE A 78 -3.63 -0.72 12.31
C ILE A 78 -3.44 -1.15 13.77
N MET A 79 -4.50 -1.22 14.56
CA MET A 79 -4.44 -1.69 15.94
C MET A 79 -3.98 -3.16 16.01
N ALA A 80 -4.52 -4.03 15.16
CA ALA A 80 -4.10 -5.44 15.11
C ALA A 80 -2.63 -5.59 14.70
N ALA A 81 -2.18 -4.80 13.74
CA ALA A 81 -0.79 -4.78 13.29
C ALA A 81 0.17 -4.24 14.37
N THR A 82 -0.26 -3.23 15.13
CA THR A 82 0.52 -2.72 16.27
C THR A 82 0.73 -3.81 17.33
N ASN A 83 -0.34 -4.57 17.65
CA ASN A 83 -0.29 -5.61 18.67
C ASN A 83 0.41 -6.90 18.22
N SER A 84 0.40 -7.20 16.92
CA SER A 84 0.82 -8.52 16.41
C SER A 84 2.06 -8.49 15.52
N LEU A 85 2.36 -7.35 14.91
CA LEU A 85 3.44 -7.20 13.94
C LEU A 85 4.45 -6.12 14.34
N ASN A 86 4.39 -5.60 15.56
CA ASN A 86 5.26 -4.52 16.05
C ASN A 86 5.25 -3.28 15.11
N LEU A 87 4.09 -2.92 14.60
CA LEU A 87 3.95 -1.77 13.69
C LEU A 87 4.46 -0.47 14.34
N GLY A 88 4.23 -0.30 15.64
CA GLY A 88 4.68 0.87 16.40
C GLY A 88 6.20 1.02 16.54
N GLU A 89 6.98 -0.03 16.26
CA GLU A 89 8.45 0.01 16.28
C GLU A 89 9.04 0.49 14.95
N ILE A 90 8.23 0.57 13.90
CA ILE A 90 8.67 1.09 12.59
C ILE A 90 8.77 2.61 12.67
N LYS A 91 9.93 3.15 12.30
CA LYS A 91 10.16 4.60 12.26
C LYS A 91 9.38 5.26 11.12
N MET A 92 8.09 5.53 11.34
CA MET A 92 7.22 6.23 10.39
C MET A 92 6.08 6.94 11.11
N ASP A 93 5.45 7.89 10.44
CA ASP A 93 4.18 8.50 10.86
C ASP A 93 3.02 7.73 10.22
N ILE A 94 1.93 7.56 10.96
CA ILE A 94 0.70 6.92 10.46
C ILE A 94 -0.48 7.87 10.66
N LYS A 95 -1.33 7.98 9.62
CA LYS A 95 -2.62 8.66 9.71
C LYS A 95 -3.74 7.72 9.32
N ILE A 96 -4.78 7.69 10.15
CA ILE A 96 -6.02 6.98 9.84
C ILE A 96 -6.90 7.90 8.99
N GLU A 97 -6.86 7.69 7.69
CA GLU A 97 -7.56 8.52 6.71
C GLU A 97 -7.76 7.75 5.39
N ASP A 98 -8.78 8.11 4.61
CA ASP A 98 -8.95 7.62 3.25
C ASP A 98 -7.83 8.12 2.34
N GLY A 99 -7.12 7.22 1.67
CA GLY A 99 -5.96 7.53 0.84
C GLY A 99 -6.30 8.44 -0.35
N PHE A 100 -7.49 8.28 -0.95
CA PHE A 100 -7.94 9.12 -2.06
C PHE A 100 -8.21 10.56 -1.60
N GLU A 101 -8.89 10.71 -0.46
CA GLU A 101 -9.16 12.02 0.12
C GLU A 101 -7.88 12.70 0.63
N TYR A 102 -6.96 11.91 1.19
CA TYR A 102 -5.65 12.44 1.59
C TYR A 102 -4.90 13.03 0.41
N VAL A 103 -4.72 12.27 -0.68
CA VAL A 103 -3.98 12.73 -1.86
C VAL A 103 -4.60 13.99 -2.45
N LYS A 104 -5.94 14.03 -2.57
CA LYS A 104 -6.69 15.16 -3.12
C LYS A 104 -6.40 16.49 -2.43
N LYS A 105 -6.28 16.50 -1.09
CA LYS A 105 -6.08 17.74 -0.29
C LYS A 105 -4.65 17.96 0.18
N CYS A 106 -3.76 16.98 0.01
CA CYS A 106 -2.37 17.08 0.45
C CYS A 106 -1.61 18.18 -0.31
N LYS A 107 -0.84 18.97 0.43
CA LYS A 107 0.06 20.01 -0.11
C LYS A 107 1.54 19.63 0.04
N LYS A 108 1.86 18.66 0.90
CA LYS A 108 3.22 18.14 1.05
C LYS A 108 3.64 17.44 -0.24
N LYS A 109 4.93 17.54 -0.58
CA LYS A 109 5.54 16.83 -1.70
C LYS A 109 6.29 15.60 -1.22
N PHE A 110 6.36 14.58 -2.09
CA PHE A 110 7.03 13.31 -1.81
C PHE A 110 7.98 12.95 -2.96
N ASP A 111 9.03 12.22 -2.62
CA ASP A 111 9.98 11.68 -3.59
C ASP A 111 9.53 10.31 -4.10
N LEU A 112 8.77 9.59 -3.29
CA LEU A 112 8.17 8.30 -3.63
C LEU A 112 6.74 8.24 -3.10
N ILE A 113 5.82 7.80 -3.96
CA ILE A 113 4.45 7.47 -3.58
C ILE A 113 4.22 5.99 -3.90
N ILE A 114 3.83 5.23 -2.90
CA ILE A 114 3.45 3.83 -3.04
C ILE A 114 1.95 3.73 -2.81
N VAL A 115 1.26 3.12 -3.76
CA VAL A 115 -0.19 2.89 -3.72
C VAL A 115 -0.43 1.39 -3.60
N ASP A 116 -0.78 0.94 -2.42
CA ASP A 116 -1.08 -0.45 -2.07
C ASP A 116 -2.48 -0.56 -1.43
N ILE A 117 -3.45 0.11 -2.05
CA ILE A 117 -4.84 0.16 -1.57
C ILE A 117 -5.58 -1.07 -2.10
N TRP A 118 -5.94 -1.96 -1.17
CA TRP A 118 -6.79 -3.11 -1.44
C TRP A 118 -7.84 -3.27 -0.34
N ASN A 119 -9.00 -3.82 -0.68
CA ASN A 119 -10.03 -4.18 0.29
C ASN A 119 -10.26 -5.70 0.25
N GLY A 120 -9.43 -6.43 0.99
CA GLY A 120 -9.35 -7.88 0.87
C GLY A 120 -8.90 -8.29 -0.54
N TYR A 121 -9.76 -8.99 -1.28
CA TYR A 121 -9.51 -9.38 -2.68
C TYR A 121 -9.91 -8.29 -3.70
N TRP A 122 -10.54 -7.23 -3.26
CA TRP A 122 -11.12 -6.23 -4.14
C TRP A 122 -10.13 -5.10 -4.43
N PHE A 123 -9.83 -4.91 -5.72
CA PHE A 123 -9.00 -3.80 -6.19
C PHE A 123 -9.88 -2.57 -6.50
N PRO A 124 -9.65 -1.42 -5.89
CA PRO A 124 -10.43 -0.22 -6.17
C PRO A 124 -9.97 0.44 -7.47
N PHE A 125 -10.68 0.21 -8.58
CA PHE A 125 -10.34 0.77 -9.90
C PHE A 125 -10.18 2.30 -9.91
N LYS A 126 -10.68 3.00 -8.91
CA LYS A 126 -10.44 4.44 -8.69
C LYS A 126 -8.95 4.78 -8.67
N VAL A 127 -8.07 3.86 -8.26
CA VAL A 127 -6.60 4.02 -8.30
C VAL A 127 -6.09 4.29 -9.72
N LEU A 128 -6.76 3.78 -10.75
CA LEU A 128 -6.36 3.92 -12.15
C LEU A 128 -7.05 5.11 -12.85
N THR A 129 -7.86 5.89 -12.16
CA THR A 129 -8.53 7.04 -12.78
C THR A 129 -7.54 8.18 -13.06
N PRO A 130 -7.74 8.92 -14.18
CA PRO A 130 -6.91 10.09 -14.51
C PRO A 130 -6.83 11.12 -13.38
N ASP A 131 -7.93 11.35 -12.65
CA ASP A 131 -7.98 12.32 -11.56
C ASP A 131 -7.09 11.90 -10.39
N PHE A 132 -7.13 10.62 -9.97
CA PHE A 132 -6.25 10.13 -8.91
C PHE A 132 -4.78 10.19 -9.31
N ILE A 133 -4.45 9.78 -10.54
CA ILE A 133 -3.07 9.86 -11.07
C ILE A 133 -2.59 11.32 -11.13
N LYS A 134 -3.45 12.25 -11.56
CA LYS A 134 -3.14 13.68 -11.56
C LYS A 134 -2.88 14.22 -10.14
N ASP A 135 -3.67 13.81 -9.17
CA ASP A 135 -3.49 14.18 -7.78
C ASP A 135 -2.18 13.62 -7.20
N CYS A 136 -1.83 12.36 -7.47
CA CYS A 136 -0.53 11.79 -7.12
C CYS A 136 0.62 12.59 -7.76
N LYS A 137 0.52 12.88 -9.06
CA LYS A 137 1.53 13.69 -9.77
C LYS A 137 1.67 15.09 -9.18
N ARG A 138 0.56 15.72 -8.75
CA ARG A 138 0.56 17.05 -8.13
C ARG A 138 1.38 17.08 -6.83
N ILE A 139 1.37 16.02 -6.05
CA ILE A 139 2.10 15.93 -4.76
C ILE A 139 3.46 15.21 -4.91
N LEU A 140 3.90 14.90 -6.10
CA LEU A 140 5.20 14.31 -6.39
C LEU A 140 6.25 15.41 -6.61
N ASN A 141 7.47 15.21 -6.12
CA ASN A 141 8.62 16.04 -6.45
C ASN A 141 9.05 15.82 -7.92
N LYS A 142 9.92 16.69 -8.46
CA LYS A 142 10.26 16.72 -9.89
C LYS A 142 10.74 15.36 -10.42
N ASP A 143 11.61 14.67 -9.74
CA ASP A 143 12.18 13.39 -10.16
C ASP A 143 11.63 12.23 -9.31
N GLY A 144 10.47 12.45 -8.69
CA GLY A 144 9.82 11.48 -7.83
C GLY A 144 9.20 10.32 -8.60
N GLN A 145 8.95 9.23 -7.91
CA GLN A 145 8.43 7.97 -8.46
C GLN A 145 7.08 7.60 -7.85
N VAL A 146 6.23 6.96 -8.64
CA VAL A 146 4.97 6.36 -8.17
C VAL A 146 4.98 4.86 -8.48
N TYR A 147 4.75 4.05 -7.47
CA TYR A 147 4.56 2.60 -7.57
C TYR A 147 3.11 2.26 -7.21
N ILE A 148 2.45 1.50 -8.04
CA ILE A 148 1.05 1.12 -7.82
C ILE A 148 0.95 -0.40 -7.87
N ASN A 149 0.47 -1.02 -6.80
CA ASN A 149 0.11 -2.43 -6.79
C ASN A 149 -1.23 -2.61 -7.52
N THR A 150 -1.18 -3.27 -8.68
CA THR A 150 -2.35 -3.52 -9.53
C THR A 150 -2.57 -5.03 -9.71
N PRO A 151 -3.80 -5.47 -9.98
CA PRO A 151 -4.05 -6.83 -10.43
C PRO A 151 -3.30 -7.14 -11.73
N SER A 152 -3.18 -8.42 -12.06
CA SER A 152 -2.64 -8.84 -13.35
C SER A 152 -3.48 -8.29 -14.52
N LEU A 153 -2.85 -8.16 -15.70
CA LEU A 153 -3.55 -7.72 -16.91
C LEU A 153 -4.72 -8.64 -17.28
N ASP A 154 -4.60 -9.94 -17.04
CA ASP A 154 -5.67 -10.92 -17.29
C ASP A 154 -6.88 -10.66 -16.39
N TYR A 155 -6.67 -10.33 -15.13
CA TYR A 155 -7.75 -9.96 -14.21
C TYR A 155 -8.44 -8.67 -14.66
N LEU A 156 -7.66 -7.64 -15.01
CA LEU A 156 -8.20 -6.36 -15.50
C LEU A 156 -9.01 -6.54 -16.79
N ALA A 157 -8.54 -7.37 -17.72
CA ALA A 157 -9.24 -7.67 -18.96
C ALA A 157 -10.56 -8.42 -18.70
N LYS A 158 -10.57 -9.40 -17.79
CA LYS A 158 -11.76 -10.13 -17.39
C LYS A 158 -12.83 -9.22 -16.78
N GLU A 159 -12.44 -8.34 -15.86
CA GLU A 159 -13.36 -7.38 -15.23
C GLU A 159 -13.93 -6.38 -16.25
N ALA A 160 -13.10 -5.88 -17.17
CA ALA A 160 -13.54 -5.00 -18.25
C ALA A 160 -14.58 -5.69 -19.16
N LEU A 161 -14.35 -6.95 -19.54
CA LEU A 161 -15.30 -7.74 -20.34
C LEU A 161 -16.61 -7.99 -19.60
N THR A 162 -16.55 -8.27 -18.31
CA THR A 162 -17.75 -8.48 -17.47
C THR A 162 -18.57 -7.20 -17.40
N GLY A 163 -17.93 -6.04 -17.18
CA GLY A 163 -18.60 -4.74 -17.18
C GLY A 163 -19.24 -4.39 -18.54
N LEU A 164 -18.57 -4.69 -19.65
CA LEU A 164 -19.11 -4.49 -21.00
C LEU A 164 -20.31 -5.39 -21.29
N ASN A 165 -20.32 -6.62 -20.78
CA ASN A 165 -21.46 -7.54 -20.95
C ASN A 165 -22.68 -7.07 -20.14
N ALA A 166 -22.48 -6.54 -18.92
CA ALA A 166 -23.56 -6.00 -18.10
C ALA A 166 -24.21 -4.72 -18.67
N LEU A 167 -23.57 -4.07 -19.65
CA LEU A 167 -24.15 -2.90 -20.36
C LEU A 167 -24.97 -3.29 -21.62
N ARG A 168 -25.01 -4.58 -21.97
CA ARG A 168 -25.74 -5.11 -23.15
C ARG A 168 -27.11 -5.68 -22.81
N ASP A 169 -27.38 -5.96 -21.56
CA ASP A 169 -28.63 -6.46 -20.98
C ASP A 169 -29.46 -5.27 -20.41
#